data_d9b284c3cc5b5e40f1069c8ca6b4f1e4
#
_entry.id   d9b284c3cc5b5e40f1069c8ca6b4f1e4
#
_cell.length_a   1.000
_cell.length_b   1.000
_cell.length_c   1.000
_cell.angle_alpha   90.00
_cell.angle_beta   90.00
_cell.angle_gamma   90.00
#
_symmetry.space_group_name_H-M   'P 1'
#
loop_
_entity.id
_entity.type
_entity.pdbx_description
1 polymer ?
#
loop_
_entity_poly.entity_id
_entity_poly.type
_entity_poly.pdbx_seq_one_letter_code
_entity_poly.pdbx_strand_id
1 'polypeptide(L)'
;MVTGPEKPGIGFPSVLDSAYKDYKRHMKVSDIMSRGVFTTTADTPMAKAVRIMGERHIGSLIVMKFMSPLAIVTERDVLSKVLAGGLDLETTLVEDVMSYPLIKICPTLEIREAARTMIHKKGRLAVFECGELTGVITASDLIREMPDAPETSLGVDEFMTKEVVSVSEDEPVATVAGIMGKKRIGSVIVERDGKPAGIFTERDLLSKFLVFEKSLDTPVGKAASSPLKTAAAGISIHEAAKIMAAQHVRRLPLMKKKQIYGIITARDLVEAYAR
;
A
#
# COMPACT_ATOMS: atom_id res chain seq x y z
N MET A 1 -24.60 -40.94 32.76
CA MET A 1 -23.22 -40.81 32.29
C MET A 1 -23.17 -39.71 31.24
N VAL A 2 -22.65 -38.59 31.60
CA VAL A 2 -22.54 -37.42 30.70
C VAL A 2 -21.06 -37.39 30.29
N THR A 3 -20.83 -37.70 29.01
CA THR A 3 -19.53 -37.58 28.37
C THR A 3 -19.23 -36.10 28.13
N GLY A 4 -18.20 -35.59 28.79
CA GLY A 4 -17.72 -34.23 28.61
C GLY A 4 -17.09 -34.02 27.20
N PRO A 5 -16.93 -32.78 26.74
CA PRO A 5 -16.39 -32.48 25.39
C PRO A 5 -14.91 -32.91 25.33
N GLU A 6 -14.59 -33.69 24.32
CA GLU A 6 -13.23 -34.03 23.96
C GLU A 6 -12.45 -32.74 23.64
N LYS A 7 -11.30 -32.58 24.27
CA LYS A 7 -10.34 -31.53 23.92
C LYS A 7 -9.82 -31.81 22.50
N PRO A 8 -9.73 -30.78 21.63
CA PRO A 8 -9.12 -30.97 20.32
C PRO A 8 -7.67 -31.42 20.50
N GLY A 9 -7.36 -32.59 19.99
CA GLY A 9 -6.03 -33.16 19.99
C GLY A 9 -5.05 -32.21 19.31
N ILE A 10 -3.86 -32.05 19.90
CA ILE A 10 -2.71 -31.38 19.28
C ILE A 10 -2.29 -32.30 18.12
N GLY A 11 -2.90 -32.11 16.93
CA GLY A 11 -2.49 -32.80 15.73
C GLY A 11 -1.09 -32.31 15.35
N PHE A 12 -0.13 -33.22 15.21
CA PHE A 12 1.16 -32.88 14.58
C PHE A 12 0.89 -32.35 13.17
N PRO A 13 1.59 -31.26 12.74
CA PRO A 13 1.44 -30.76 11.38
C PRO A 13 1.72 -31.92 10.41
N SER A 14 0.88 -32.04 9.38
CA SER A 14 1.11 -33.04 8.34
C SER A 14 2.45 -32.76 7.64
N VAL A 15 3.05 -33.79 7.02
CA VAL A 15 4.27 -33.63 6.23
C VAL A 15 4.07 -32.54 5.17
N LEU A 16 2.86 -32.45 4.60
CA LEU A 16 2.47 -31.43 3.63
C LEU A 16 2.45 -30.02 4.26
N ASP A 17 1.94 -29.87 5.49
CA ASP A 17 1.95 -28.58 6.20
C ASP A 17 3.38 -28.12 6.51
N SER A 18 4.24 -29.05 6.90
CA SER A 18 5.66 -28.76 7.14
C SER A 18 6.37 -28.35 5.84
N ALA A 19 6.18 -29.09 4.76
CA ALA A 19 6.75 -28.79 3.45
C ALA A 19 6.24 -27.44 2.91
N TYR A 20 4.94 -27.16 3.08
CA TYR A 20 4.37 -25.87 2.67
C TYR A 20 4.94 -24.70 3.48
N LYS A 21 5.10 -24.84 4.79
CA LYS A 21 5.72 -23.81 5.65
C LYS A 21 7.18 -23.59 5.27
N ASP A 22 7.90 -24.65 4.95
CA ASP A 22 9.31 -24.56 4.54
C ASP A 22 9.45 -23.89 3.17
N TYR A 23 8.64 -24.29 2.19
CA TYR A 23 8.53 -23.60 0.90
C TYR A 23 8.25 -22.10 1.07
N LYS A 24 7.27 -21.73 1.89
CA LYS A 24 6.94 -20.31 2.16
C LYS A 24 8.07 -19.53 2.80
N ARG A 25 8.91 -20.17 3.63
CA ARG A 25 10.08 -19.53 4.25
C ARG A 25 11.16 -19.17 3.27
N HIS A 26 11.29 -19.93 2.18
CA HIS A 26 12.32 -19.76 1.16
C HIS A 26 11.80 -19.14 -0.15
N MET A 27 10.59 -18.60 -0.12
CA MET A 27 10.03 -17.88 -1.28
C MET A 27 10.94 -16.74 -1.71
N LYS A 28 11.09 -16.61 -3.02
CA LYS A 28 11.93 -15.62 -3.65
C LYS A 28 11.09 -14.49 -4.26
N VAL A 29 11.76 -13.40 -4.54
CA VAL A 29 11.18 -12.24 -5.23
C VAL A 29 10.54 -12.63 -6.54
N SER A 30 11.15 -13.54 -7.32
CA SER A 30 10.61 -14.08 -8.58
C SER A 30 9.22 -14.70 -8.47
N ASP A 31 8.88 -15.24 -7.28
CA ASP A 31 7.64 -15.99 -7.05
C ASP A 31 6.44 -15.05 -6.87
N ILE A 32 6.70 -13.79 -6.46
CA ILE A 32 5.66 -12.84 -6.06
C ILE A 32 5.69 -11.51 -6.82
N MET A 33 6.77 -11.21 -7.54
CA MET A 33 6.92 -9.94 -8.25
C MET A 33 5.86 -9.76 -9.34
N SER A 34 5.41 -8.53 -9.55
CA SER A 34 4.63 -8.17 -10.72
C SER A 34 5.55 -8.04 -11.93
N ARG A 35 5.38 -8.91 -12.95
CA ARG A 35 6.21 -8.96 -14.17
C ARG A 35 5.81 -7.92 -15.21
N GLY A 36 4.55 -7.52 -15.25
CA GLY A 36 4.06 -6.46 -16.16
C GLY A 36 4.44 -5.08 -15.66
N VAL A 37 5.67 -4.63 -15.94
CA VAL A 37 6.18 -3.33 -15.51
C VAL A 37 5.73 -2.25 -16.48
N PHE A 38 4.97 -1.28 -15.99
CA PHE A 38 4.60 -0.11 -16.76
C PHE A 38 5.65 0.98 -16.63
N THR A 39 5.98 1.59 -17.74
CA THR A 39 7.04 2.60 -17.84
C THR A 39 6.51 3.93 -18.37
N THR A 40 7.28 4.99 -18.15
CA THR A 40 7.12 6.31 -18.76
C THR A 40 8.50 6.88 -19.03
N THR A 41 8.61 7.98 -19.75
CA THR A 41 9.88 8.68 -19.94
C THR A 41 9.99 9.90 -19.02
N ALA A 42 11.21 10.38 -18.82
CA ALA A 42 11.51 11.48 -17.90
C ALA A 42 10.82 12.80 -18.34
N ASP A 43 10.73 13.02 -19.65
CA ASP A 43 10.11 14.18 -20.30
C ASP A 43 8.59 14.10 -20.45
N THR A 44 7.95 13.05 -19.93
CA THR A 44 6.49 12.89 -19.99
C THR A 44 5.81 13.88 -19.03
N PRO A 45 4.75 14.61 -19.47
CA PRO A 45 3.92 15.39 -18.55
C PRO A 45 3.26 14.52 -17.48
N MET A 46 3.15 15.06 -16.26
CA MET A 46 2.55 14.34 -15.13
C MET A 46 1.09 13.94 -15.38
N ALA A 47 0.33 14.72 -16.14
CA ALA A 47 -1.04 14.36 -16.54
C ALA A 47 -1.10 13.02 -17.27
N LYS A 48 -0.16 12.76 -18.19
CA LYS A 48 -0.07 11.48 -18.89
C LYS A 48 0.33 10.34 -17.95
N ALA A 49 1.28 10.58 -17.04
CA ALA A 49 1.68 9.59 -16.04
C ALA A 49 0.50 9.24 -15.11
N VAL A 50 -0.26 10.23 -14.66
CA VAL A 50 -1.48 10.07 -13.85
C VAL A 50 -2.51 9.22 -14.60
N ARG A 51 -2.76 9.53 -15.88
CA ARG A 51 -3.70 8.78 -16.72
C ARG A 51 -3.31 7.31 -16.81
N ILE A 52 -2.04 7.00 -17.11
CA ILE A 52 -1.55 5.61 -17.16
C ILE A 52 -1.74 4.90 -15.80
N MET A 53 -1.36 5.54 -14.69
CA MET A 53 -1.53 4.96 -13.36
C MET A 53 -2.99 4.67 -13.02
N GLY A 54 -3.89 5.61 -13.31
CA GLY A 54 -5.31 5.48 -13.00
C GLY A 54 -6.03 4.46 -13.87
N GLU A 55 -5.84 4.47 -15.20
CA GLU A 55 -6.44 3.53 -16.15
C GLU A 55 -5.98 2.08 -15.90
N ARG A 56 -4.71 1.91 -15.53
CA ARG A 56 -4.12 0.58 -15.25
C ARG A 56 -4.28 0.13 -13.80
N HIS A 57 -4.87 0.97 -12.94
CA HIS A 57 -5.01 0.72 -11.51
C HIS A 57 -3.69 0.40 -10.80
N ILE A 58 -2.59 1.01 -11.26
CA ILE A 58 -1.25 0.86 -10.71
C ILE A 58 -0.81 2.10 -9.93
N GLY A 59 0.01 1.92 -8.91
CA GLY A 59 0.43 3.02 -8.04
C GLY A 59 1.81 3.59 -8.36
N SER A 60 2.43 3.19 -9.47
CA SER A 60 3.74 3.71 -9.89
C SER A 60 4.08 3.35 -11.33
N LEU A 61 4.98 4.14 -11.93
CA LEU A 61 5.62 3.86 -13.21
C LEU A 61 7.13 3.90 -13.02
N ILE A 62 7.83 3.00 -13.71
CA ILE A 62 9.29 3.10 -13.84
C ILE A 62 9.60 4.16 -14.89
N VAL A 63 10.50 5.07 -14.55
CA VAL A 63 10.92 6.15 -15.42
C VAL A 63 12.15 5.71 -16.22
N MET A 64 12.01 5.75 -17.55
CA MET A 64 13.07 5.39 -18.49
C MET A 64 13.80 6.66 -18.96
N LYS A 65 15.13 6.58 -19.10
CA LYS A 65 15.94 7.60 -19.77
C LYS A 65 16.98 6.88 -20.63
N PHE A 66 17.07 7.24 -21.91
CA PHE A 66 17.98 6.57 -22.88
C PHE A 66 17.87 5.04 -22.86
N MET A 67 16.64 4.52 -22.89
CA MET A 67 16.30 3.09 -22.82
C MET A 67 16.69 2.37 -21.51
N SER A 68 17.18 3.10 -20.53
CA SER A 68 17.57 2.52 -19.24
C SER A 68 16.61 2.91 -18.12
N PRO A 69 16.21 1.98 -17.24
CA PRO A 69 15.41 2.29 -16.05
C PRO A 69 16.21 3.14 -15.06
N LEU A 70 15.70 4.35 -14.77
CA LEU A 70 16.41 5.38 -14.01
C LEU A 70 15.78 5.63 -12.63
N ALA A 71 14.47 5.82 -12.61
CA ALA A 71 13.75 6.33 -11.46
C ALA A 71 12.35 5.70 -11.36
N ILE A 72 11.59 6.12 -10.38
CA ILE A 72 10.18 5.75 -10.19
C ILE A 72 9.34 6.97 -9.88
N VAL A 73 8.14 7.06 -10.45
CA VAL A 73 7.12 8.03 -10.10
C VAL A 73 5.90 7.31 -9.53
N THR A 74 5.26 7.89 -8.50
CA THR A 74 4.21 7.22 -7.73
C THR A 74 2.99 8.10 -7.52
N GLU A 75 1.83 7.49 -7.13
CA GLU A 75 0.62 8.20 -6.67
C GLU A 75 0.97 9.25 -5.59
N ARG A 76 1.91 8.93 -4.70
CA ARG A 76 2.36 9.84 -3.65
C ARG A 76 3.12 11.06 -4.19
N ASP A 77 3.92 10.90 -5.24
CA ASP A 77 4.64 12.02 -5.85
C ASP A 77 3.65 13.00 -6.48
N VAL A 78 2.58 12.49 -7.13
CA VAL A 78 1.48 13.32 -7.65
C VAL A 78 0.87 14.16 -6.52
N LEU A 79 0.49 13.52 -5.42
CA LEU A 79 -0.17 14.19 -4.31
C LEU A 79 0.76 15.18 -3.59
N SER A 80 1.95 14.73 -3.22
CA SER A 80 2.83 15.47 -2.29
C SER A 80 3.76 16.48 -2.96
N LYS A 81 4.07 16.30 -4.23
CA LYS A 81 4.99 17.17 -4.97
C LYS A 81 4.24 18.04 -5.98
N VAL A 82 3.28 17.47 -6.72
CA VAL A 82 2.55 18.23 -7.74
C VAL A 82 1.40 19.00 -7.10
N LEU A 83 0.38 18.31 -6.59
CA LEU A 83 -0.83 18.97 -6.09
C LEU A 83 -0.57 19.82 -4.84
N ALA A 84 0.14 19.28 -3.86
CA ALA A 84 0.47 20.04 -2.64
C ALA A 84 1.48 21.16 -2.89
N GLY A 85 2.28 21.07 -3.94
CA GLY A 85 3.18 22.11 -4.42
C GLY A 85 2.51 23.18 -5.28
N GLY A 86 1.22 22.99 -5.64
CA GLY A 86 0.50 23.91 -6.52
C GLY A 86 1.00 23.88 -7.98
N LEU A 87 1.65 22.77 -8.38
CA LEU A 87 2.16 22.60 -9.73
C LEU A 87 1.04 22.09 -10.64
N ASP A 88 1.12 22.49 -11.90
CA ASP A 88 0.18 22.06 -12.94
C ASP A 88 0.60 20.71 -13.54
N LEU A 89 -0.35 19.78 -13.68
CA LEU A 89 -0.08 18.44 -14.18
C LEU A 89 0.31 18.39 -15.66
N GLU A 90 -0.15 19.33 -16.47
CA GLU A 90 0.14 19.36 -17.91
C GLU A 90 1.55 19.89 -18.19
N THR A 91 2.04 20.81 -17.38
CA THR A 91 3.33 21.46 -17.57
C THR A 91 4.46 20.86 -16.75
N THR A 92 4.15 20.18 -15.64
CA THR A 92 5.15 19.51 -14.79
C THR A 92 5.59 18.20 -15.45
N LEU A 93 6.89 18.00 -15.59
CA LEU A 93 7.44 16.77 -16.16
C LEU A 93 7.67 15.71 -15.07
N VAL A 94 7.70 14.45 -15.47
CA VAL A 94 8.00 13.33 -14.57
C VAL A 94 9.36 13.51 -13.91
N GLU A 95 10.38 14.00 -14.61
CA GLU A 95 11.72 14.20 -14.06
C GLU A 95 11.77 15.23 -12.91
N ASP A 96 10.86 16.20 -12.88
CA ASP A 96 10.81 17.20 -11.81
C ASP A 96 10.39 16.61 -10.47
N VAL A 97 9.67 15.49 -10.47
CA VAL A 97 9.04 14.92 -9.28
C VAL A 97 9.39 13.45 -9.01
N MET A 98 10.00 12.75 -9.94
CA MET A 98 10.38 11.33 -9.79
C MET A 98 11.29 11.10 -8.58
N SER A 99 11.29 9.88 -8.09
CA SER A 99 12.18 9.43 -7.02
C SER A 99 13.37 8.67 -7.61
N TYR A 100 14.58 9.16 -7.37
CA TYR A 100 15.86 8.64 -7.88
C TYR A 100 16.84 8.41 -6.73
N PRO A 101 17.74 7.41 -6.79
CA PRO A 101 17.80 6.32 -7.78
C PRO A 101 16.77 5.21 -7.51
N LEU A 102 16.57 4.32 -8.51
CA LEU A 102 15.81 3.08 -8.32
C LEU A 102 16.47 2.19 -7.27
N ILE A 103 15.63 1.58 -6.43
CA ILE A 103 16.08 0.53 -5.51
C ILE A 103 16.04 -0.79 -6.28
N LYS A 104 17.21 -1.30 -6.66
CA LYS A 104 17.35 -2.50 -7.48
C LYS A 104 17.59 -3.72 -6.59
N ILE A 105 16.93 -4.83 -6.93
CA ILE A 105 17.12 -6.14 -6.28
C ILE A 105 17.14 -7.25 -7.34
N CYS A 106 17.63 -8.43 -6.97
CA CYS A 106 17.64 -9.63 -7.82
C CYS A 106 16.36 -10.47 -7.63
N PRO A 107 15.88 -11.20 -8.64
CA PRO A 107 14.73 -12.09 -8.53
C PRO A 107 14.94 -13.27 -7.57
N THR A 108 16.21 -13.66 -7.35
CA THR A 108 16.59 -14.74 -6.45
C THR A 108 16.67 -14.35 -4.98
N LEU A 109 16.49 -13.05 -4.65
CA LEU A 109 16.48 -12.56 -3.27
C LEU A 109 15.27 -13.14 -2.51
N GLU A 110 15.47 -13.51 -1.25
CA GLU A 110 14.38 -13.96 -0.40
C GLU A 110 13.42 -12.81 -0.06
N ILE A 111 12.12 -13.12 0.05
CA ILE A 111 11.09 -12.09 0.32
C ILE A 111 11.33 -11.34 1.63
N ARG A 112 11.92 -11.98 2.64
CA ARG A 112 12.26 -11.34 3.92
C ARG A 112 13.36 -10.28 3.76
N GLU A 113 14.35 -10.55 2.94
CA GLU A 113 15.41 -9.58 2.63
C GLU A 113 14.91 -8.45 1.75
N ALA A 114 13.99 -8.76 0.82
CA ALA A 114 13.29 -7.74 0.05
C ALA A 114 12.46 -6.82 0.97
N ALA A 115 11.77 -7.37 1.97
CA ALA A 115 11.06 -6.60 2.98
C ALA A 115 12.00 -5.66 3.75
N ARG A 116 13.13 -6.16 4.25
CA ARG A 116 14.16 -5.34 4.93
C ARG A 116 14.68 -4.23 4.04
N THR A 117 14.99 -4.54 2.79
CA THR A 117 15.47 -3.56 1.80
C THR A 117 14.41 -2.47 1.55
N MET A 118 13.13 -2.85 1.39
CA MET A 118 12.02 -1.93 1.18
C MET A 118 11.86 -0.95 2.34
N ILE A 119 11.95 -1.43 3.58
CA ILE A 119 11.82 -0.59 4.77
C ILE A 119 13.03 0.32 4.94
N HIS A 120 14.23 -0.22 4.85
CA HIS A 120 15.48 0.54 4.98
C HIS A 120 15.62 1.65 3.93
N LYS A 121 15.35 1.33 2.67
CA LYS A 121 15.44 2.28 1.53
C LYS A 121 14.18 3.13 1.33
N LYS A 122 13.10 2.85 2.07
CA LYS A 122 11.83 3.60 2.05
C LYS A 122 11.15 3.69 0.67
N GLY A 123 11.24 2.64 -0.16
CA GLY A 123 10.67 2.67 -1.51
C GLY A 123 10.16 1.34 -2.03
N ARG A 124 9.58 1.38 -3.23
CA ARG A 124 9.28 0.17 -4.01
C ARG A 124 10.57 -0.38 -4.60
N LEU A 125 10.59 -1.70 -4.85
CA LEU A 125 11.76 -2.38 -5.35
C LEU A 125 11.58 -2.73 -6.83
N ALA A 126 12.56 -2.37 -7.65
CA ALA A 126 12.64 -2.76 -9.05
C ALA A 126 13.52 -4.03 -9.15
N VAL A 127 13.00 -5.05 -9.83
CA VAL A 127 13.67 -6.36 -9.94
C VAL A 127 14.42 -6.41 -11.24
N PHE A 128 15.72 -6.73 -11.15
CA PHE A 128 16.61 -6.81 -12.28
C PHE A 128 17.25 -8.20 -12.37
N GLU A 129 17.23 -8.78 -13.57
CA GLU A 129 17.90 -10.02 -13.90
C GLU A 129 18.85 -9.77 -15.08
N CYS A 130 20.13 -10.12 -14.94
CA CYS A 130 21.16 -9.89 -15.96
C CYS A 130 21.18 -8.44 -16.52
N GLY A 131 20.86 -7.45 -15.69
CA GLY A 131 20.83 -6.04 -16.09
C GLY A 131 19.48 -5.56 -16.65
N GLU A 132 18.57 -6.48 -16.97
CA GLU A 132 17.25 -6.20 -17.50
C GLU A 132 16.21 -6.01 -16.38
N LEU A 133 15.29 -5.06 -16.55
CA LEU A 133 14.16 -4.86 -15.65
C LEU A 133 13.11 -5.94 -15.89
N THR A 134 12.91 -6.85 -14.93
CA THR A 134 11.99 -7.99 -15.07
C THR A 134 10.74 -7.89 -14.21
N GLY A 135 10.72 -7.00 -13.21
CA GLY A 135 9.57 -6.86 -12.33
C GLY A 135 9.64 -5.70 -11.34
N VAL A 136 8.58 -5.56 -10.58
CA VAL A 136 8.51 -4.65 -9.42
C VAL A 136 7.87 -5.37 -8.23
N ILE A 137 8.26 -4.96 -7.02
CA ILE A 137 7.67 -5.43 -5.77
C ILE A 137 7.18 -4.26 -4.93
N THR A 138 6.00 -4.42 -4.37
CA THR A 138 5.36 -3.48 -3.45
C THR A 138 5.10 -4.13 -2.08
N ALA A 139 4.77 -3.32 -1.07
CA ALA A 139 4.37 -3.84 0.24
C ALA A 139 3.15 -4.78 0.17
N SER A 140 2.21 -4.51 -0.76
CA SER A 140 1.03 -5.36 -0.94
C SER A 140 1.38 -6.76 -1.45
N ASP A 141 2.38 -6.87 -2.31
CA ASP A 141 2.84 -8.16 -2.82
C ASP A 141 3.50 -8.97 -1.70
N LEU A 142 4.34 -8.32 -0.90
CA LEU A 142 4.98 -8.95 0.25
C LEU A 142 3.97 -9.48 1.26
N ILE A 143 2.95 -8.68 1.63
CA ILE A 143 1.96 -9.09 2.64
C ILE A 143 1.09 -10.23 2.16
N ARG A 144 0.66 -10.21 0.90
CA ARG A 144 -0.19 -11.25 0.34
C ARG A 144 0.45 -12.62 0.40
N GLU A 145 1.77 -12.68 0.23
CA GLU A 145 2.52 -13.92 0.15
C GLU A 145 3.39 -14.19 1.38
N MET A 146 3.42 -13.26 2.34
CA MET A 146 4.16 -13.50 3.57
C MET A 146 3.71 -14.82 4.19
N PRO A 147 4.66 -15.69 4.57
CA PRO A 147 4.33 -16.96 5.16
C PRO A 147 3.44 -16.75 6.37
N ASP A 148 2.56 -17.69 6.63
CA ASP A 148 1.90 -17.85 7.91
C ASP A 148 3.03 -18.00 8.95
N ALA A 149 3.62 -16.87 9.33
CA ALA A 149 4.61 -16.84 10.37
C ALA A 149 3.97 -17.49 11.60
N PRO A 150 4.73 -18.24 12.42
CA PRO A 150 4.23 -18.66 13.71
C PRO A 150 3.64 -17.42 14.36
N GLU A 151 2.45 -17.56 14.94
CA GLU A 151 1.72 -16.46 15.57
C GLU A 151 2.71 -15.60 16.35
N THR A 152 3.06 -14.46 15.79
CA THR A 152 3.93 -13.54 16.48
C THR A 152 3.08 -12.88 17.56
N SER A 153 3.59 -12.76 18.75
CA SER A 153 2.97 -11.98 19.82
C SER A 153 2.93 -10.47 19.52
N LEU A 154 3.45 -10.04 18.35
CA LEU A 154 3.46 -8.66 17.94
C LEU A 154 2.04 -8.18 17.59
N GLY A 155 1.58 -7.20 18.34
CA GLY A 155 0.32 -6.53 18.12
C GLY A 155 0.43 -5.39 17.11
N VAL A 156 -0.66 -5.09 16.42
CA VAL A 156 -0.73 -3.93 15.51
C VAL A 156 -0.46 -2.60 16.21
N ASP A 157 -0.70 -2.53 17.51
CA ASP A 157 -0.58 -1.32 18.33
C ASP A 157 0.85 -0.77 18.39
N GLU A 158 1.86 -1.62 18.14
CA GLU A 158 3.27 -1.25 18.11
C GLU A 158 3.68 -0.56 16.79
N PHE A 159 2.93 -0.78 15.73
CA PHE A 159 3.28 -0.35 14.37
C PHE A 159 2.28 0.63 13.76
N MET A 160 1.08 0.74 14.30
CA MET A 160 0.05 1.64 13.77
C MET A 160 0.40 3.11 13.96
N THR A 161 -0.09 3.94 13.06
CA THR A 161 -0.16 5.39 13.25
C THR A 161 -1.37 5.73 14.13
N LYS A 162 -1.13 6.40 15.27
CA LYS A 162 -2.19 6.81 16.20
C LYS A 162 -2.90 8.10 15.78
N GLU A 163 -2.17 9.03 15.19
CA GLU A 163 -2.72 10.30 14.72
C GLU A 163 -3.41 10.10 13.37
N VAL A 164 -4.68 9.71 13.41
CA VAL A 164 -5.50 9.51 12.21
C VAL A 164 -6.23 10.81 11.87
N VAL A 165 -6.10 11.26 10.63
CA VAL A 165 -6.77 12.46 10.14
C VAL A 165 -8.15 12.08 9.63
N SER A 166 -9.17 12.76 10.17
CA SER A 166 -10.57 12.68 9.71
C SER A 166 -11.00 13.99 9.05
N VAL A 167 -11.95 13.91 8.14
CA VAL A 167 -12.58 15.05 7.47
C VAL A 167 -14.09 14.80 7.35
N SER A 168 -14.89 15.86 7.27
CA SER A 168 -16.33 15.75 6.97
C SER A 168 -16.55 15.21 5.54
N GLU A 169 -17.62 14.46 5.33
CA GLU A 169 -18.01 14.00 3.99
C GLU A 169 -18.32 15.15 3.02
N ASP A 170 -18.63 16.34 3.53
CA ASP A 170 -18.95 17.53 2.74
C ASP A 170 -17.69 18.31 2.28
N GLU A 171 -16.53 18.00 2.83
CA GLU A 171 -15.29 18.67 2.45
C GLU A 171 -14.96 18.45 0.95
N PRO A 172 -14.57 19.50 0.23
CA PRO A 172 -14.12 19.37 -1.16
C PRO A 172 -12.91 18.45 -1.29
N VAL A 173 -12.86 17.64 -2.32
CA VAL A 173 -11.70 16.77 -2.64
C VAL A 173 -10.41 17.60 -2.75
N ALA A 174 -10.47 18.83 -3.27
CA ALA A 174 -9.32 19.73 -3.33
C ALA A 174 -8.71 20.00 -1.94
N THR A 175 -9.57 20.35 -0.96
CA THR A 175 -9.16 20.57 0.43
C THR A 175 -8.53 19.32 1.03
N VAL A 176 -9.19 18.17 0.83
CA VAL A 176 -8.72 16.87 1.35
C VAL A 176 -7.38 16.48 0.74
N ALA A 177 -7.22 16.64 -0.58
CA ALA A 177 -5.95 16.40 -1.27
C ALA A 177 -4.83 17.31 -0.73
N GLY A 178 -5.12 18.58 -0.49
CA GLY A 178 -4.20 19.53 0.14
C GLY A 178 -3.75 19.09 1.54
N ILE A 179 -4.69 18.63 2.38
CA ILE A 179 -4.39 18.08 3.72
C ILE A 179 -3.48 16.85 3.60
N MET A 180 -3.84 15.90 2.73
CA MET A 180 -3.10 14.66 2.53
C MET A 180 -1.66 14.95 2.05
N GLY A 181 -1.50 15.87 1.09
CA GLY A 181 -0.20 16.25 0.54
C GLY A 181 0.70 16.95 1.57
N LYS A 182 0.18 17.97 2.27
CA LYS A 182 0.91 18.73 3.31
C LYS A 182 1.33 17.83 4.48
N LYS A 183 0.44 16.95 4.94
CA LYS A 183 0.74 16.00 6.03
C LYS A 183 1.50 14.76 5.55
N ARG A 184 1.71 14.58 4.24
CA ARG A 184 2.34 13.42 3.62
C ARG A 184 1.67 12.09 4.01
N ILE A 185 0.34 12.10 4.16
CA ILE A 185 -0.48 10.93 4.45
C ILE A 185 -1.16 10.43 3.20
N GLY A 186 -1.32 9.12 3.08
CA GLY A 186 -1.90 8.46 1.90
C GLY A 186 -3.40 8.26 1.97
N SER A 187 -4.05 8.65 3.05
CA SER A 187 -5.51 8.54 3.23
C SER A 187 -6.01 9.39 4.38
N VAL A 188 -7.30 9.71 4.35
CA VAL A 188 -8.07 10.29 5.46
C VAL A 188 -9.31 9.45 5.73
N ILE A 189 -9.78 9.46 6.96
CA ILE A 189 -11.11 8.93 7.31
C ILE A 189 -12.16 9.97 6.95
N VAL A 190 -13.23 9.52 6.33
CA VAL A 190 -14.38 10.38 6.01
C VAL A 190 -15.48 10.12 7.02
N GLU A 191 -15.93 11.18 7.68
CA GLU A 191 -16.96 11.13 8.71
C GLU A 191 -18.29 11.63 8.17
N ARG A 192 -19.36 10.91 8.56
CA ARG A 192 -20.74 11.29 8.35
C ARG A 192 -21.41 11.40 9.72
N ASP A 193 -22.05 12.55 10.01
CA ASP A 193 -22.68 12.81 11.31
C ASP A 193 -21.72 12.54 12.51
N GLY A 194 -20.45 12.93 12.36
CA GLY A 194 -19.42 12.74 13.38
C GLY A 194 -18.99 11.27 13.61
N LYS A 195 -19.32 10.35 12.70
CA LYS A 195 -18.96 8.94 12.78
C LYS A 195 -18.14 8.51 11.57
N PRO A 196 -17.12 7.67 11.77
CA PRO A 196 -16.35 7.13 10.66
C PRO A 196 -17.23 6.34 9.68
N ALA A 197 -17.32 6.80 8.44
CA ALA A 197 -18.19 6.23 7.41
C ALA A 197 -17.43 5.66 6.21
N GLY A 198 -16.28 6.23 5.88
CA GLY A 198 -15.48 5.81 4.73
C GLY A 198 -14.02 6.19 4.84
N ILE A 199 -13.27 5.86 3.81
CA ILE A 199 -11.86 6.23 3.64
C ILE A 199 -11.64 6.79 2.24
N PHE A 200 -10.90 7.89 2.15
CA PHE A 200 -10.45 8.45 0.88
C PHE A 200 -8.93 8.34 0.78
N THR A 201 -8.43 7.90 -0.37
CA THR A 201 -7.01 7.54 -0.57
C THR A 201 -6.39 8.25 -1.77
N GLU A 202 -5.03 8.25 -1.84
CA GLU A 202 -4.27 8.70 -3.02
C GLU A 202 -4.80 8.05 -4.32
N ARG A 203 -5.15 6.76 -4.25
CA ARG A 203 -5.69 6.03 -5.40
C ARG A 203 -7.07 6.52 -5.81
N ASP A 204 -7.95 6.83 -4.85
CA ASP A 204 -9.27 7.38 -5.16
C ASP A 204 -9.15 8.73 -5.88
N LEU A 205 -8.22 9.58 -5.42
CA LEU A 205 -7.95 10.86 -6.07
C LEU A 205 -7.53 10.67 -7.54
N LEU A 206 -6.56 9.81 -7.81
CA LEU A 206 -6.10 9.56 -9.17
C LEU A 206 -7.19 8.94 -10.02
N SER A 207 -7.70 7.78 -9.60
CA SER A 207 -8.57 6.93 -10.43
C SER A 207 -9.99 7.45 -10.59
N LYS A 208 -10.48 8.27 -9.65
CA LYS A 208 -11.87 8.79 -9.70
C LYS A 208 -11.97 10.24 -10.15
N PHE A 209 -10.89 11.03 -10.03
CA PHE A 209 -10.90 12.46 -10.34
C PHE A 209 -9.90 12.84 -11.42
N LEU A 210 -8.59 12.68 -11.18
CA LEU A 210 -7.57 13.22 -12.08
C LEU A 210 -7.60 12.59 -13.47
N VAL A 211 -7.86 11.27 -13.55
CA VAL A 211 -7.98 10.56 -14.86
C VAL A 211 -9.16 11.07 -15.68
N PHE A 212 -10.24 11.46 -15.03
CA PHE A 212 -11.47 11.90 -15.69
C PHE A 212 -11.66 13.42 -15.67
N GLU A 213 -10.64 14.17 -15.25
CA GLU A 213 -10.65 15.63 -15.16
C GLU A 213 -11.89 16.18 -14.40
N LYS A 214 -12.35 15.41 -13.39
CA LYS A 214 -13.52 15.80 -12.61
C LYS A 214 -13.19 16.95 -11.67
N SER A 215 -14.20 17.81 -11.42
CA SER A 215 -14.06 18.90 -10.47
C SER A 215 -13.68 18.39 -9.08
N LEU A 216 -12.60 18.95 -8.55
CA LEU A 216 -12.15 18.69 -7.17
C LEU A 216 -13.00 19.43 -6.10
N ASP A 217 -13.98 20.24 -6.50
CA ASP A 217 -14.98 20.84 -5.59
C ASP A 217 -16.04 19.83 -5.14
N THR A 218 -16.00 18.62 -5.70
CA THR A 218 -16.89 17.52 -5.32
C THR A 218 -16.69 17.16 -3.84
N PRO A 219 -17.78 17.01 -3.05
CA PRO A 219 -17.71 16.51 -1.68
C PRO A 219 -17.03 15.14 -1.60
N VAL A 220 -16.08 14.98 -0.68
CA VAL A 220 -15.27 13.76 -0.56
C VAL A 220 -16.09 12.51 -0.23
N GLY A 221 -17.22 12.68 0.45
CA GLY A 221 -18.15 11.59 0.76
C GLY A 221 -18.70 10.86 -0.46
N LYS A 222 -18.81 11.55 -1.61
CA LYS A 222 -19.23 10.94 -2.89
C LYS A 222 -18.15 10.05 -3.53
N ALA A 223 -16.92 10.20 -3.07
CA ALA A 223 -15.76 9.53 -3.63
C ALA A 223 -15.10 8.52 -2.68
N ALA A 224 -15.31 8.69 -1.38
CA ALA A 224 -14.78 7.80 -0.37
C ALA A 224 -15.25 6.36 -0.55
N SER A 225 -14.36 5.41 -0.28
CA SER A 225 -14.72 4.00 -0.21
C SER A 225 -15.51 3.74 1.07
N SER A 226 -16.79 3.35 0.93
CA SER A 226 -17.75 3.08 2.01
C SER A 226 -18.44 1.73 1.76
N PRO A 227 -18.84 0.94 2.80
CA PRO A 227 -18.60 1.23 4.22
C PRO A 227 -17.12 1.11 4.60
N LEU A 228 -16.70 1.81 5.67
CA LEU A 228 -15.34 1.75 6.18
C LEU A 228 -14.99 0.34 6.67
N LYS A 229 -14.00 -0.27 6.05
CA LYS A 229 -13.46 -1.56 6.49
C LYS A 229 -12.52 -1.33 7.66
N THR A 230 -12.77 -1.98 8.79
CA THR A 230 -12.04 -1.78 10.04
C THR A 230 -11.68 -3.10 10.71
N ALA A 231 -10.77 -3.06 11.68
CA ALA A 231 -10.52 -4.17 12.59
C ALA A 231 -10.48 -3.67 14.06
N ALA A 232 -10.50 -4.58 15.01
CA ALA A 232 -10.31 -4.24 16.41
C ALA A 232 -8.86 -3.83 16.68
N ALA A 233 -8.65 -2.88 17.59
CA ALA A 233 -7.32 -2.62 18.15
C ALA A 233 -6.84 -3.85 18.94
N GLY A 234 -5.51 -4.06 18.97
CA GLY A 234 -4.91 -5.17 19.71
C GLY A 234 -4.87 -6.52 18.97
N ILE A 235 -5.36 -6.59 17.72
CA ILE A 235 -5.17 -7.79 16.90
C ILE A 235 -3.69 -8.00 16.55
N SER A 236 -3.34 -9.22 16.17
CA SER A 236 -1.97 -9.53 15.75
C SER A 236 -1.66 -8.94 14.36
N ILE A 237 -0.38 -8.72 14.08
CA ILE A 237 0.14 -8.35 12.75
C ILE A 237 -0.34 -9.34 11.69
N HIS A 238 -0.33 -10.63 12.02
CA HIS A 238 -0.75 -11.70 11.13
C HIS A 238 -2.25 -11.61 10.80
N GLU A 239 -3.10 -11.38 11.79
CA GLU A 239 -4.54 -11.21 11.58
C GLU A 239 -4.83 -9.97 10.73
N ALA A 240 -4.13 -8.85 10.98
CA ALA A 240 -4.24 -7.65 10.15
C ALA A 240 -3.84 -7.91 8.68
N ALA A 241 -2.78 -8.67 8.44
CA ALA A 241 -2.34 -9.07 7.10
C ALA A 241 -3.41 -9.92 6.38
N LYS A 242 -3.98 -10.91 7.09
CA LYS A 242 -5.09 -11.74 6.56
C LYS A 242 -6.30 -10.88 6.18
N ILE A 243 -6.71 -9.95 7.05
CA ILE A 243 -7.84 -9.05 6.77
C ILE A 243 -7.54 -8.17 5.54
N MET A 244 -6.34 -7.57 5.46
CA MET A 244 -5.96 -6.74 4.31
C MET A 244 -5.96 -7.54 3.01
N ALA A 245 -5.43 -8.75 3.02
CA ALA A 245 -5.41 -9.64 1.85
C ALA A 245 -6.82 -10.03 1.42
N ALA A 246 -7.65 -10.53 2.35
CA ALA A 246 -9.01 -10.97 2.08
C ALA A 246 -9.94 -9.86 1.59
N GLN A 247 -9.75 -8.64 2.10
CA GLN A 247 -10.57 -7.48 1.73
C GLN A 247 -9.98 -6.62 0.61
N HIS A 248 -8.81 -6.99 0.07
CA HIS A 248 -8.08 -6.26 -0.96
C HIS A 248 -7.81 -4.79 -0.60
N VAL A 249 -7.49 -4.52 0.68
CA VAL A 249 -7.15 -3.18 1.18
C VAL A 249 -5.68 -3.10 1.59
N ARG A 250 -5.11 -1.90 1.54
CA ARG A 250 -3.73 -1.62 1.93
C ARG A 250 -3.63 -0.77 3.19
N ARG A 251 -4.77 -0.42 3.76
CA ARG A 251 -4.91 0.39 4.97
C ARG A 251 -6.09 -0.15 5.75
N LEU A 252 -5.89 -0.32 7.04
CA LEU A 252 -6.89 -0.88 7.93
C LEU A 252 -7.00 0.01 9.17
N PRO A 253 -8.04 0.86 9.24
CA PRO A 253 -8.36 1.59 10.46
C PRO A 253 -8.69 0.64 11.60
N LEU A 254 -8.14 0.92 12.77
CA LEU A 254 -8.30 0.13 13.99
C LEU A 254 -9.29 0.82 14.93
N MET A 255 -10.25 0.06 15.43
CA MET A 255 -11.33 0.55 16.27
C MET A 255 -11.15 0.13 17.73
N LYS A 256 -11.39 1.07 18.66
CA LYS A 256 -11.51 0.82 20.09
C LYS A 256 -12.69 1.60 20.64
N LYS A 257 -13.60 0.93 21.34
CA LYS A 257 -14.83 1.57 21.90
C LYS A 257 -15.63 2.40 20.86
N LYS A 258 -15.79 1.87 19.64
CA LYS A 258 -16.49 2.52 18.50
C LYS A 258 -15.84 3.80 17.96
N GLN A 259 -14.60 4.09 18.33
CA GLN A 259 -13.81 5.22 17.83
C GLN A 259 -12.58 4.72 17.07
N ILE A 260 -12.10 5.50 16.12
CA ILE A 260 -10.82 5.24 15.45
C ILE A 260 -9.72 5.42 16.49
N TYR A 261 -8.94 4.36 16.70
CA TYR A 261 -7.82 4.31 17.62
C TYR A 261 -6.48 4.49 16.93
N GLY A 262 -6.39 4.06 15.66
CA GLY A 262 -5.22 4.16 14.84
C GLY A 262 -5.49 3.65 13.43
N ILE A 263 -4.48 3.67 12.59
CA ILE A 263 -4.50 3.07 11.26
C ILE A 263 -3.21 2.31 11.04
N ILE A 264 -3.33 1.08 10.52
CA ILE A 264 -2.18 0.29 10.09
C ILE A 264 -2.19 0.13 8.58
N THR A 265 -1.03 0.18 7.97
CA THR A 265 -0.87 0.06 6.51
C THR A 265 -0.10 -1.20 6.13
N ALA A 266 -0.18 -1.59 4.87
CA ALA A 266 0.62 -2.65 4.31
C ALA A 266 2.12 -2.47 4.58
N ARG A 267 2.62 -1.23 4.57
CA ARG A 267 4.03 -0.93 4.85
C ARG A 267 4.40 -1.23 6.30
N ASP A 268 3.52 -0.88 7.25
CA ASP A 268 3.77 -1.11 8.68
C ASP A 268 3.82 -2.61 8.98
N LEU A 269 2.97 -3.40 8.30
CA LEU A 269 3.03 -4.85 8.41
C LEU A 269 4.34 -5.41 7.83
N VAL A 270 4.81 -4.91 6.68
CA VAL A 270 6.12 -5.29 6.13
C VAL A 270 7.24 -4.94 7.11
N GLU A 271 7.17 -3.79 7.78
CA GLU A 271 8.14 -3.40 8.80
C GLU A 271 8.16 -4.39 9.98
N ALA A 272 6.98 -4.79 10.47
CA ALA A 272 6.86 -5.77 11.53
C ALA A 272 7.48 -7.12 11.15
N TYR A 273 7.26 -7.58 9.92
CA TYR A 273 7.85 -8.83 9.41
C TYR A 273 9.36 -8.74 9.12
N ALA A 274 9.87 -7.56 8.82
CA ALA A 274 11.28 -7.33 8.53
C ALA A 274 12.17 -7.36 9.80
N ARG A 275 11.57 -7.16 10.97
CA ARG A 275 12.24 -7.30 12.27
C ARG A 275 12.49 -8.77 12.59
#